data_39860894468deaf6a827fce525af67e1
#
_entry.id   39860894468deaf6a827fce525af67e1
#
_cell.length_a   1.000
_cell.length_b   1.000
_cell.length_c   1.000
_cell.angle_alpha   90.00
_cell.angle_beta   90.00
_cell.angle_gamma   90.00
#
_symmetry.space_group_name_H-M   'P 1'
#
loop_
_entity.id
_entity.type
_entity.pdbx_description
1 polymer ?
#
loop_
_entity_poly.entity_id
_entity_poly.type
_entity_poly.pdbx_seq_one_letter_code
_entity_poly.pdbx_strand_id
1 'polypeptide(L)'
;KRQLVYWDYYHETEQEYTDMLQKHAALPAPTVFAGGIWTWCGPAPDYAKTLAAAVPALTACKKAGVPLVLATAWGDNGAEANLTSALLYAEFMYTGTYDAGSLARRFACCCGADAQAFLDLSLFNAVPGMRSGALRPVNAAKFLLYQDPLVQLFAADTAGLAMSAHYTELEARYTRYADENPAFEPLFRFYSLLA
;
A
#
# COMPACT_ATOMS: atom_id res chain seq x y z
N LYS A 1 4.02 -0.44 -33.00
CA LYS A 1 2.85 -1.15 -32.46
C LYS A 1 2.39 -0.44 -31.22
N ARG A 2 1.07 -0.23 -31.07
CA ARG A 2 0.47 0.33 -29.86
C ARG A 2 0.21 -0.83 -28.90
N GLN A 3 0.44 -0.63 -27.59
CA GLN A 3 0.01 -1.54 -26.53
C GLN A 3 -1.16 -0.89 -25.76
N LEU A 4 -2.06 -1.72 -25.28
CA LEU A 4 -3.19 -1.27 -24.48
C LEU A 4 -2.88 -1.58 -23.03
N VAL A 5 -2.99 -0.58 -22.17
CA VAL A 5 -2.73 -0.70 -20.74
C VAL A 5 -4.07 -0.71 -20.01
N TYR A 6 -4.36 -1.80 -19.35
CA TYR A 6 -5.38 -1.84 -18.31
C TYR A 6 -4.76 -1.34 -17.02
N TRP A 7 -5.18 -0.17 -16.59
CA TRP A 7 -4.64 0.51 -15.43
C TRP A 7 -5.66 0.56 -14.33
N ASP A 8 -5.39 -0.17 -13.25
CA ASP A 8 -6.31 -0.30 -12.12
C ASP A 8 -5.58 -0.72 -10.85
N TYR A 9 -5.96 -0.11 -9.73
CA TYR A 9 -5.49 -0.45 -8.39
C TYR A 9 -6.55 -0.12 -7.31
N TYR A 10 -7.84 -0.12 -7.70
CA TYR A 10 -8.95 0.24 -6.82
C TYR A 10 -9.86 -0.93 -6.49
N HIS A 11 -9.99 -1.90 -7.39
CA HIS A 11 -10.76 -3.11 -7.16
C HIS A 11 -10.03 -4.03 -6.17
N GLU A 12 -10.80 -4.84 -5.42
CA GLU A 12 -10.28 -5.71 -4.38
C GLU A 12 -10.70 -7.18 -4.57
N THR A 13 -11.38 -7.51 -5.65
CA THR A 13 -11.79 -8.88 -5.96
C THR A 13 -11.16 -9.38 -7.26
N GLU A 14 -10.77 -10.65 -7.28
CA GLU A 14 -10.22 -11.28 -8.49
C GLU A 14 -11.22 -11.24 -9.65
N GLN A 15 -12.52 -11.34 -9.36
CA GLN A 15 -13.55 -11.37 -10.40
C GLN A 15 -13.61 -10.04 -11.17
N GLU A 16 -13.55 -8.91 -10.47
CA GLU A 16 -13.56 -7.58 -11.12
C GLU A 16 -12.37 -7.43 -12.09
N TYR A 17 -11.18 -7.83 -11.67
CA TYR A 17 -10.01 -7.81 -12.53
C TYR A 17 -10.14 -8.79 -13.71
N THR A 18 -10.69 -9.97 -13.47
CA THR A 18 -10.91 -10.99 -14.52
C THR A 18 -11.86 -10.46 -15.58
N ASP A 19 -12.97 -9.86 -15.19
CA ASP A 19 -13.97 -9.30 -16.10
C ASP A 19 -13.37 -8.18 -16.97
N MET A 20 -12.55 -7.34 -16.38
CA MET A 20 -11.87 -6.27 -17.13
C MET A 20 -10.79 -6.81 -18.07
N LEU A 21 -10.00 -7.78 -17.63
CA LEU A 21 -9.00 -8.43 -18.49
C LEU A 21 -9.63 -9.14 -19.68
N GLN A 22 -10.80 -9.77 -19.51
CA GLN A 22 -11.56 -10.36 -20.61
C GLN A 22 -12.01 -9.31 -21.65
N LYS A 23 -12.49 -8.14 -21.19
CA LYS A 23 -12.83 -7.03 -22.09
C LYS A 23 -11.60 -6.54 -22.88
N HIS A 24 -10.46 -6.43 -22.22
CA HIS A 24 -9.21 -6.04 -22.86
C HIS A 24 -8.70 -7.09 -23.83
N ALA A 25 -8.86 -8.38 -23.53
CA ALA A 25 -8.45 -9.48 -24.43
C ALA A 25 -9.21 -9.49 -25.75
N ALA A 26 -10.40 -8.89 -25.82
CA ALA A 26 -11.17 -8.72 -27.08
C ALA A 26 -10.60 -7.60 -27.97
N LEU A 27 -9.64 -6.82 -27.52
CA LEU A 27 -9.03 -5.73 -28.27
C LEU A 27 -7.83 -6.23 -29.12
N PRO A 28 -7.47 -5.53 -30.20
CA PRO A 28 -6.50 -6.02 -31.17
C PRO A 28 -5.02 -5.91 -30.75
N ALA A 29 -4.74 -5.75 -29.47
CA ALA A 29 -3.38 -5.66 -28.95
C ALA A 29 -3.24 -6.42 -27.63
N PRO A 30 -2.05 -6.99 -27.34
CA PRO A 30 -1.81 -7.62 -26.05
C PRO A 30 -2.05 -6.64 -24.90
N THR A 31 -2.73 -7.11 -23.87
CA THR A 31 -2.97 -6.32 -22.65
C THR A 31 -1.71 -6.25 -21.82
N VAL A 32 -1.37 -5.04 -21.38
CA VAL A 32 -0.43 -4.78 -20.31
C VAL A 32 -1.25 -4.37 -19.09
N PHE A 33 -0.95 -4.92 -17.92
CA PHE A 33 -1.59 -4.48 -16.69
C PHE A 33 -0.69 -3.49 -15.94
N ALA A 34 -1.27 -2.39 -15.48
CA ALA A 34 -0.62 -1.44 -14.57
C ALA A 34 -1.36 -1.40 -13.25
N GLY A 35 -0.80 -2.03 -12.25
CA GLY A 35 -1.27 -1.96 -10.86
C GLY A 35 -0.57 -0.86 -10.08
N GLY A 36 -0.92 -0.69 -8.82
CA GLY A 36 -0.39 0.37 -7.97
C GLY A 36 0.10 -0.11 -6.61
N ILE A 37 1.09 0.60 -6.13
CA ILE A 37 1.57 0.54 -4.75
C ILE A 37 1.04 1.79 -4.07
N TRP A 38 0.21 1.63 -3.06
CA TRP A 38 -0.49 2.73 -2.39
C TRP A 38 0.45 3.55 -1.48
N THR A 39 1.38 4.28 -2.10
CA THR A 39 2.34 5.17 -1.44
C THR A 39 1.97 6.65 -1.55
N TRP A 40 1.05 6.99 -2.43
CA TRP A 40 0.54 8.36 -2.63
C TRP A 40 -0.51 8.78 -1.62
N CYS A 41 -0.81 7.94 -0.65
CA CYS A 41 -1.85 8.16 0.36
C CYS A 41 -1.49 9.22 1.42
N GLY A 42 -0.36 9.87 1.30
CA GLY A 42 0.11 10.86 2.25
C GLY A 42 1.51 10.54 2.73
N PRO A 43 1.91 11.07 3.88
CA PRO A 43 3.26 10.83 4.41
C PRO A 43 3.52 9.36 4.77
N ALA A 44 2.47 8.56 5.01
CA ALA A 44 2.59 7.13 5.26
C ALA A 44 1.93 6.30 4.16
N PRO A 45 2.56 5.21 3.68
CA PRO A 45 1.99 4.31 2.69
C PRO A 45 0.83 3.51 3.28
N ASP A 46 -0.05 2.99 2.41
CA ASP A 46 -1.09 2.03 2.78
C ASP A 46 -0.82 0.66 2.14
N TYR A 47 0.00 -0.13 2.81
CA TYR A 47 0.31 -1.48 2.35
C TYR A 47 -0.84 -2.46 2.49
N ALA A 48 -1.75 -2.25 3.45
CA ALA A 48 -2.96 -3.05 3.57
C ALA A 48 -3.82 -2.89 2.31
N LYS A 49 -4.00 -1.66 1.84
CA LYS A 49 -4.70 -1.37 0.58
C LYS A 49 -3.92 -1.90 -0.63
N THR A 50 -2.59 -1.78 -0.62
CA THR A 50 -1.75 -2.38 -1.67
C THR A 50 -1.99 -3.88 -1.79
N LEU A 51 -1.97 -4.61 -0.68
CA LEU A 51 -2.21 -6.05 -0.67
C LEU A 51 -3.64 -6.39 -1.11
N ALA A 52 -4.64 -5.67 -0.61
CA ALA A 52 -6.04 -5.88 -0.94
C ALA A 52 -6.32 -5.73 -2.44
N ALA A 53 -5.65 -4.80 -3.12
CA ALA A 53 -5.82 -4.58 -4.56
C ALA A 53 -4.84 -5.43 -5.40
N ALA A 54 -3.56 -5.50 -5.03
CA ALA A 54 -2.54 -6.13 -5.86
C ALA A 54 -2.64 -7.66 -5.88
N VAL A 55 -2.95 -8.32 -4.77
CA VAL A 55 -3.02 -9.79 -4.74
C VAL A 55 -4.10 -10.33 -5.69
N PRO A 56 -5.36 -9.87 -5.66
CA PRO A 56 -6.37 -10.34 -6.62
C PRO A 56 -6.05 -9.92 -8.05
N ALA A 57 -5.51 -8.70 -8.28
CA ALA A 57 -5.12 -8.24 -9.60
C ALA A 57 -4.04 -9.13 -10.23
N LEU A 58 -2.96 -9.40 -9.49
CA LEU A 58 -1.85 -10.22 -9.98
C LEU A 58 -2.28 -11.69 -10.18
N THR A 59 -3.20 -12.20 -9.34
CA THR A 59 -3.80 -13.51 -9.51
C THR A 59 -4.58 -13.59 -10.83
N ALA A 60 -5.43 -12.62 -11.10
CA ALA A 60 -6.18 -12.55 -12.37
C ALA A 60 -5.24 -12.41 -13.57
N CYS A 61 -4.23 -11.55 -13.49
CA CYS A 61 -3.23 -11.38 -14.55
C CYS A 61 -2.47 -12.68 -14.84
N LYS A 62 -2.07 -13.42 -13.81
CA LYS A 62 -1.39 -14.71 -13.97
C LYS A 62 -2.28 -15.73 -14.68
N LYS A 63 -3.54 -15.85 -14.25
CA LYS A 63 -4.52 -16.75 -14.86
C LYS A 63 -4.84 -16.39 -16.32
N ALA A 64 -4.91 -15.09 -16.61
CA ALA A 64 -5.17 -14.57 -17.95
C ALA A 64 -3.94 -14.57 -18.87
N GLY A 65 -2.76 -14.94 -18.38
CA GLY A 65 -1.52 -14.95 -19.16
C GLY A 65 -1.06 -13.56 -19.60
N VAL A 66 -1.31 -12.53 -18.78
CA VAL A 66 -0.88 -11.15 -19.07
C VAL A 66 0.65 -11.10 -19.18
N PRO A 67 1.22 -10.68 -20.33
CA PRO A 67 2.65 -10.82 -20.58
C PRO A 67 3.52 -9.80 -19.83
N LEU A 68 2.93 -8.68 -19.42
CA LEU A 68 3.65 -7.60 -18.74
C LEU A 68 2.77 -6.95 -17.68
N VAL A 69 3.32 -6.86 -16.47
CA VAL A 69 2.72 -6.18 -15.34
C VAL A 69 3.65 -5.04 -14.90
N LEU A 70 3.07 -3.87 -14.73
CA LEU A 70 3.75 -2.68 -14.22
C LEU A 70 3.28 -2.39 -12.79
N ALA A 71 4.20 -2.22 -11.87
CA ALA A 71 3.92 -1.70 -10.54
C ALA A 71 4.15 -0.19 -10.55
N THR A 72 3.08 0.60 -10.44
CA THR A 72 3.20 2.04 -10.34
C THR A 72 3.32 2.47 -8.89
N ALA A 73 4.29 3.31 -8.60
CA ALA A 73 4.56 3.85 -7.28
C ALA A 73 4.60 5.38 -7.40
N TRP A 74 3.51 6.04 -6.95
CA TRP A 74 3.40 7.49 -7.02
C TRP A 74 3.97 8.10 -5.75
N GLY A 75 4.89 9.03 -5.91
CA GLY A 75 5.59 9.67 -4.79
C GLY A 75 5.01 11.03 -4.43
N ASP A 76 3.67 11.17 -4.41
CA ASP A 76 3.00 12.46 -4.20
C ASP A 76 3.37 13.13 -2.85
N ASN A 77 3.69 12.33 -1.84
CA ASN A 77 4.05 12.82 -0.50
C ASN A 77 5.24 12.05 0.11
N GLY A 78 6.11 11.51 -0.74
CA GLY A 78 7.24 10.67 -0.36
C GLY A 78 7.12 9.26 -0.94
N ALA A 79 8.24 8.58 -1.12
CA ALA A 79 8.30 7.25 -1.73
C ALA A 79 9.31 6.31 -1.05
N GLU A 80 9.86 6.72 0.07
CA GLU A 80 10.99 6.07 0.74
C GLU A 80 10.63 4.68 1.27
N ALA A 81 9.35 4.44 1.57
CA ALA A 81 8.84 3.17 2.08
C ALA A 81 8.42 2.17 0.99
N ASN A 82 8.68 2.42 -0.30
CA ASN A 82 8.24 1.59 -1.42
C ASN A 82 8.89 0.20 -1.52
N LEU A 83 9.94 -0.06 -0.77
CA LEU A 83 10.74 -1.28 -0.87
C LEU A 83 9.90 -2.57 -0.72
N THR A 84 9.03 -2.62 0.28
CA THR A 84 8.18 -3.80 0.54
C THR A 84 7.29 -4.13 -0.64
N SER A 85 6.69 -3.13 -1.24
CA SER A 85 5.72 -3.31 -2.33
C SER A 85 6.38 -3.69 -3.65
N ALA A 86 7.56 -3.15 -3.93
CA ALA A 86 8.33 -3.58 -5.10
C ALA A 86 8.66 -5.07 -5.00
N LEU A 87 9.06 -5.52 -3.82
CA LEU A 87 9.37 -6.93 -3.58
C LEU A 87 8.12 -7.82 -3.66
N LEU A 88 6.95 -7.33 -3.21
CA LEU A 88 5.67 -8.03 -3.36
C LEU A 88 5.38 -8.37 -4.83
N TYR A 89 5.48 -7.38 -5.72
CA TYR A 89 5.25 -7.61 -7.15
C TYR A 89 6.25 -8.60 -7.75
N ALA A 90 7.53 -8.45 -7.41
CA ALA A 90 8.58 -9.36 -7.87
C ALA A 90 8.33 -10.80 -7.37
N GLU A 91 8.04 -10.98 -6.09
CA GLU A 91 7.76 -12.28 -5.49
C GLU A 91 6.54 -12.95 -6.12
N PHE A 92 5.44 -12.20 -6.28
CA PHE A 92 4.22 -12.72 -6.88
C PHE A 92 4.43 -13.14 -8.34
N MET A 93 5.10 -12.31 -9.13
CA MET A 93 5.37 -12.63 -10.54
C MET A 93 6.28 -13.85 -10.69
N TYR A 94 7.19 -14.06 -9.76
CA TYR A 94 8.07 -15.23 -9.75
C TYR A 94 7.34 -16.50 -9.29
N THR A 95 6.64 -16.45 -8.15
CA THR A 95 6.01 -17.62 -7.52
C THR A 95 4.59 -17.87 -8.03
N GLY A 96 3.89 -16.84 -8.46
CA GLY A 96 2.47 -16.86 -8.86
C GLY A 96 1.49 -16.88 -7.69
N THR A 97 1.98 -16.68 -6.47
CA THR A 97 1.17 -16.66 -5.24
C THR A 97 1.70 -15.61 -4.27
N TYR A 98 0.84 -15.18 -3.34
CA TYR A 98 1.25 -14.38 -2.20
C TYR A 98 1.41 -15.26 -0.96
N ASP A 99 2.60 -15.20 -0.36
CA ASP A 99 2.90 -15.81 0.92
C ASP A 99 3.68 -14.82 1.79
N ALA A 100 3.07 -14.38 2.88
CA ALA A 100 3.64 -13.35 3.76
C ALA A 100 4.97 -13.78 4.39
N GLY A 101 5.12 -15.06 4.74
CA GLY A 101 6.36 -15.57 5.33
C GLY A 101 7.52 -15.60 4.33
N SER A 102 7.24 -15.96 3.07
CA SER A 102 8.25 -15.91 2.00
C SER A 102 8.65 -14.48 1.68
N LEU A 103 7.69 -13.57 1.59
CA LEU A 103 7.96 -12.15 1.39
C LEU A 103 8.85 -11.59 2.50
N ALA A 104 8.53 -11.88 3.78
CA ALA A 104 9.30 -11.42 4.92
C ALA A 104 10.75 -11.93 4.89
N ARG A 105 10.95 -13.23 4.60
CA ARG A 105 12.31 -13.80 4.48
C ARG A 105 13.12 -13.17 3.35
N ARG A 106 12.50 -12.94 2.19
CA ARG A 106 13.18 -12.28 1.07
C ARG A 106 13.47 -10.82 1.37
N PHE A 107 12.55 -10.14 2.01
CA PHE A 107 12.75 -8.75 2.41
C PHE A 107 13.94 -8.62 3.37
N ALA A 108 14.02 -9.47 4.39
CA ALA A 108 15.16 -9.50 5.30
C ALA A 108 16.48 -9.77 4.57
N CYS A 109 16.47 -10.70 3.61
CA CYS A 109 17.67 -11.03 2.81
C CYS A 109 18.08 -9.89 1.87
N CYS A 110 17.12 -9.27 1.16
CA CYS A 110 17.41 -8.28 0.13
C CYS A 110 17.65 -6.87 0.69
N CYS A 111 16.93 -6.52 1.77
CA CYS A 111 16.92 -5.16 2.33
C CYS A 111 17.67 -5.07 3.67
N GLY A 112 17.94 -6.21 4.33
CA GLY A 112 18.58 -6.23 5.64
C GLY A 112 17.71 -5.64 6.75
N ALA A 113 16.36 -5.72 6.62
CA ALA A 113 15.42 -5.13 7.55
C ALA A 113 14.23 -6.06 7.80
N ASP A 114 13.46 -5.76 8.85
CA ASP A 114 12.22 -6.46 9.14
C ASP A 114 11.08 -5.96 8.25
N ALA A 115 10.47 -6.88 7.48
CA ALA A 115 9.33 -6.56 6.62
C ALA A 115 8.12 -6.05 7.42
N GLN A 116 7.89 -6.57 8.65
CA GLN A 116 6.75 -6.16 9.46
C GLN A 116 6.85 -4.68 9.86
N ALA A 117 8.06 -4.20 10.15
CA ALA A 117 8.27 -2.79 10.46
C ALA A 117 7.81 -1.87 9.31
N PHE A 118 8.04 -2.29 8.05
CA PHE A 118 7.55 -1.54 6.89
C PHE A 118 6.04 -1.71 6.68
N LEU A 119 5.51 -2.91 6.81
CA LEU A 119 4.06 -3.15 6.67
C LEU A 119 3.25 -2.38 7.70
N ASP A 120 3.76 -2.24 8.90
CA ASP A 120 3.14 -1.48 9.99
C ASP A 120 3.00 0.02 9.68
N LEU A 121 3.71 0.57 8.68
CA LEU A 121 3.51 1.95 8.23
C LEU A 121 2.07 2.22 7.79
N SER A 122 1.34 1.18 7.36
CA SER A 122 -0.09 1.27 7.06
C SER A 122 -0.96 1.61 8.27
N LEU A 123 -0.45 1.41 9.48
CA LEU A 123 -1.19 1.70 10.72
C LEU A 123 -1.51 3.19 10.90
N PHE A 124 -0.76 4.08 10.25
CA PHE A 124 -1.11 5.50 10.19
C PHE A 124 -2.48 5.75 9.54
N ASN A 125 -2.86 4.90 8.58
CA ASN A 125 -4.15 4.97 7.88
C ASN A 125 -5.21 4.06 8.51
N ALA A 126 -4.82 3.15 9.41
CA ALA A 126 -5.67 2.13 10.00
C ALA A 126 -6.08 2.47 11.45
N VAL A 127 -6.66 3.65 11.64
CA VAL A 127 -7.14 4.07 12.97
C VAL A 127 -8.33 3.19 13.39
N PRO A 128 -8.26 2.52 14.56
CA PRO A 128 -9.35 1.66 15.02
C PRO A 128 -10.69 2.39 15.14
N GLY A 129 -11.73 1.83 14.53
CA GLY A 129 -13.08 2.41 14.50
C GLY A 129 -13.30 3.50 13.47
N MET A 130 -12.27 3.97 12.78
CA MET A 130 -12.44 4.90 11.66
C MET A 130 -13.10 4.18 10.48
N ARG A 131 -14.12 4.81 9.91
CA ARG A 131 -14.84 4.25 8.76
C ARG A 131 -13.92 4.24 7.54
N SER A 132 -13.62 3.06 7.04
CA SER A 132 -13.10 2.86 5.68
C SER A 132 -14.28 2.67 4.74
N GLY A 133 -14.31 3.32 3.61
CA GLY A 133 -15.39 3.14 2.64
C GLY A 133 -15.03 3.67 1.26
N ALA A 134 -15.73 3.17 0.25
CA ALA A 134 -15.49 3.47 -1.16
C ALA A 134 -15.56 4.97 -1.54
N LEU A 135 -16.16 5.80 -0.71
CA LEU A 135 -16.30 7.25 -0.92
C LEU A 135 -15.29 8.09 -0.13
N ARG A 136 -14.43 7.46 0.67
CA ARG A 136 -13.39 8.17 1.43
C ARG A 136 -12.04 7.63 1.04
N PRO A 137 -11.18 8.51 0.55
CA PRO A 137 -9.80 8.12 0.28
C PRO A 137 -9.20 7.58 1.58
N VAL A 138 -8.50 6.49 1.46
CA VAL A 138 -7.87 5.74 2.56
C VAL A 138 -6.62 6.49 3.04
N ASN A 139 -6.73 7.76 3.35
CA ASN A 139 -5.61 8.65 3.59
C ASN A 139 -5.76 9.36 4.94
N ALA A 140 -6.12 8.60 5.99
CA ALA A 140 -6.32 9.15 7.31
C ALA A 140 -5.12 9.97 7.78
N ALA A 141 -3.90 9.45 7.62
CA ALA A 141 -2.67 10.16 7.96
C ALA A 141 -2.56 11.52 7.27
N LYS A 142 -2.84 11.59 5.97
CA LYS A 142 -2.78 12.83 5.20
C LYS A 142 -3.84 13.82 5.64
N PHE A 143 -5.08 13.38 5.73
CA PHE A 143 -6.20 14.27 6.03
C PHE A 143 -6.16 14.79 7.46
N LEU A 144 -5.74 13.98 8.42
CA LEU A 144 -5.62 14.42 9.81
C LEU A 144 -4.45 15.40 9.99
N LEU A 145 -3.33 15.18 9.30
CA LEU A 145 -2.17 16.05 9.37
C LEU A 145 -2.46 17.44 8.73
N TYR A 146 -3.17 17.47 7.61
CA TYR A 146 -3.36 18.70 6.83
C TYR A 146 -4.75 19.34 7.01
N GLN A 147 -5.64 18.78 7.82
CA GLN A 147 -6.93 19.40 8.03
C GLN A 147 -6.79 20.74 8.77
N ASP A 148 -7.60 21.70 8.35
CA ASP A 148 -7.74 22.96 9.07
C ASP A 148 -8.38 22.72 10.45
N PRO A 149 -7.71 23.12 11.56
CA PRO A 149 -8.21 22.88 12.91
C PRO A 149 -9.51 23.64 13.24
N LEU A 150 -9.85 24.70 12.49
CA LEU A 150 -11.09 25.45 12.69
C LEU A 150 -12.26 24.86 11.89
N VAL A 151 -11.99 24.37 10.68
CA VAL A 151 -13.02 23.78 9.81
C VAL A 151 -13.30 22.33 10.16
N GLN A 152 -12.30 21.58 10.59
CA GLN A 152 -12.39 20.20 11.08
C GLN A 152 -13.24 19.28 10.18
N LEU A 153 -12.92 19.21 8.90
CA LEU A 153 -13.68 18.45 7.88
C LEU A 153 -13.90 16.97 8.24
N PHE A 154 -13.04 16.41 9.06
CA PHE A 154 -13.08 14.99 9.46
C PHE A 154 -13.53 14.78 10.92
N ALA A 155 -14.02 15.83 11.59
CA ALA A 155 -14.47 15.72 12.99
C ALA A 155 -15.50 14.62 13.20
N ALA A 156 -16.43 14.47 12.27
CA ALA A 156 -17.47 13.42 12.34
C ALA A 156 -16.88 12.00 12.21
N ASP A 157 -15.75 11.85 11.52
CA ASP A 157 -15.09 10.54 11.31
C ASP A 157 -14.19 10.14 12.46
N THR A 158 -13.70 11.12 13.22
CA THR A 158 -12.81 10.93 14.37
C THR A 158 -13.53 11.01 15.71
N ALA A 159 -14.80 11.41 15.71
CA ALA A 159 -15.59 11.58 16.94
C ALA A 159 -15.68 10.27 17.74
N GLY A 160 -15.28 10.32 18.99
CA GLY A 160 -15.31 9.16 19.90
C GLY A 160 -14.19 8.12 19.68
N LEU A 161 -13.26 8.36 18.75
CA LEU A 161 -12.12 7.48 18.54
C LEU A 161 -10.96 7.84 19.47
N ALA A 162 -10.20 6.83 19.89
CA ALA A 162 -9.03 7.00 20.76
C ALA A 162 -7.79 7.45 19.95
N MET A 163 -7.92 8.56 19.21
CA MET A 163 -6.90 9.06 18.27
C MET A 163 -5.54 9.26 18.95
N SER A 164 -5.51 9.99 20.07
CA SER A 164 -4.27 10.26 20.80
C SER A 164 -3.59 8.97 21.27
N ALA A 165 -4.34 8.02 21.80
CA ALA A 165 -3.78 6.74 22.26
C ALA A 165 -3.19 5.95 21.08
N HIS A 166 -3.88 5.92 19.94
CA HIS A 166 -3.41 5.24 18.74
C HIS A 166 -2.07 5.82 18.25
N TYR A 167 -1.99 7.13 18.06
CA TYR A 167 -0.75 7.76 17.57
C TYR A 167 0.39 7.75 18.60
N THR A 168 0.09 7.84 19.90
CA THR A 168 1.12 7.62 20.94
C THR A 168 1.70 6.20 20.89
N GLU A 169 0.87 5.19 20.63
CA GLU A 169 1.37 3.81 20.43
C GLU A 169 2.25 3.73 19.18
N LEU A 170 1.86 4.38 18.07
CA LEU A 170 2.65 4.41 16.85
C LEU A 170 4.01 5.11 17.06
N GLU A 171 4.05 6.25 17.75
CA GLU A 171 5.29 6.93 18.12
C GLU A 171 6.26 5.98 18.83
N ALA A 172 5.80 5.29 19.88
CA ALA A 172 6.61 4.34 20.62
C ALA A 172 7.07 3.17 19.75
N ARG A 173 6.18 2.65 18.89
CA ARG A 173 6.46 1.55 17.96
C ARG A 173 7.54 1.92 16.95
N TYR A 174 7.44 3.07 16.30
CA TYR A 174 8.42 3.50 15.29
C TYR A 174 9.73 3.95 15.89
N THR A 175 9.73 4.46 17.12
CA THR A 175 10.97 4.67 17.90
C THR A 175 11.72 3.36 18.06
N ARG A 176 11.05 2.29 18.49
CA ARG A 176 11.65 0.96 18.60
C ARG A 176 12.14 0.44 17.23
N TYR A 177 11.35 0.57 16.18
CA TYR A 177 11.77 0.13 14.83
C TYR A 177 13.00 0.88 14.32
N ALA A 178 13.16 2.16 14.65
CA ALA A 178 14.36 2.91 14.33
C ALA A 178 15.60 2.30 15.00
N ASP A 179 15.48 1.90 16.29
CA ASP A 179 16.57 1.27 17.03
C ASP A 179 16.90 -0.15 16.53
N GLU A 180 15.88 -0.90 16.10
CA GLU A 180 16.00 -2.28 15.61
C GLU A 180 16.46 -2.37 14.14
N ASN A 181 16.31 -1.29 13.35
CA ASN A 181 16.65 -1.26 11.92
C ASN A 181 17.61 -0.10 11.59
N PRO A 182 18.89 -0.18 12.00
CA PRO A 182 19.81 0.94 11.89
C PRO A 182 20.04 1.44 10.46
N ALA A 183 19.90 0.59 9.45
CA ALA A 183 20.01 0.99 8.04
C ALA A 183 18.85 1.90 7.59
N PHE A 184 17.73 1.85 8.29
CA PHE A 184 16.51 2.62 8.02
C PHE A 184 16.11 3.51 9.20
N GLU A 185 17.03 3.74 10.15
CA GLU A 185 16.79 4.58 11.33
C GLU A 185 16.19 5.96 10.96
N PRO A 186 16.70 6.71 9.99
CA PRO A 186 16.13 8.01 9.65
C PRO A 186 14.68 7.93 9.17
N LEU A 187 14.31 6.86 8.45
CA LEU A 187 12.95 6.63 7.98
C LEU A 187 12.01 6.40 9.16
N PHE A 188 12.35 5.49 10.07
CA PHE A 188 11.49 5.17 11.22
C PHE A 188 11.45 6.30 12.25
N ARG A 189 12.52 7.08 12.40
CA ARG A 189 12.51 8.32 13.20
C ARG A 189 11.56 9.36 12.61
N PHE A 190 11.53 9.51 11.30
CA PHE A 190 10.56 10.38 10.65
C PHE A 190 9.12 9.96 10.99
N TYR A 191 8.81 8.67 10.91
CA TYR A 191 7.46 8.17 11.24
C TYR A 191 7.15 8.25 12.73
N SER A 192 8.13 8.09 13.60
CA SER A 192 7.96 8.35 15.03
C SER A 192 7.58 9.80 15.32
N LEU A 193 8.23 10.76 14.64
CA LEU A 193 7.92 12.19 14.77
C LEU A 193 6.60 12.59 14.10
N LEU A 194 6.14 11.83 13.11
CA LEU A 194 4.87 12.06 12.43
C LEU A 194 3.67 11.63 13.28
N ALA A 195 3.83 10.61 14.11
CA ALA A 195 2.80 10.08 14.99
C ALA A 195 2.49 11.00 16.17
#